data_a74352810e1fadbfa955d4afd9160330
#
_entry.id   a74352810e1fadbfa955d4afd9160330
#
_cell.length_a   1.000
_cell.length_b   1.000
_cell.length_c   1.000
_cell.angle_alpha   90.00
_cell.angle_beta   90.00
_cell.angle_gamma   90.00
#
_symmetry.space_group_name_H-M   'P 1'
#
loop_
_entity.id
_entity.type
_entity.pdbx_description
1 polymer ?
#
loop_
_entity_poly.entity_id
_entity_poly.type
_entity_poly.pdbx_seq_one_letter_code
_entity_poly.pdbx_strand_id
1 'polypeptide(L)'
;MADKESSSGDKDELLQKGIKLFMGDVDAESLEPIIEWILAANLSWKKSQKELTLGICSPGGDLNACFALIDVMQGSKIPIRTIGMGMIASCGLLMFISGTKGK
;
A
#
# COMPACT_ATOMS: atom_id res chain seq x y z
N MET A 1 25.44 0.88 -10.99
CA MET A 1 25.80 1.25 -9.59
C MET A 1 25.15 2.54 -9.16
N ALA A 2 25.32 3.59 -9.94
CA ALA A 2 24.60 4.84 -9.68
C ALA A 2 23.09 4.64 -9.67
N ASP A 3 22.60 3.74 -10.53
CA ASP A 3 21.18 3.42 -10.61
C ASP A 3 20.63 2.86 -9.31
N LYS A 4 21.45 2.07 -8.60
CA LYS A 4 21.04 1.45 -7.36
C LYS A 4 20.88 2.49 -6.25
N GLU A 5 21.76 3.46 -6.22
CA GLU A 5 21.67 4.56 -5.25
C GLU A 5 20.51 5.48 -5.55
N SER A 6 20.32 5.81 -6.83
CA SER A 6 19.18 6.61 -7.26
C SER A 6 17.87 5.92 -6.91
N SER A 7 17.80 4.60 -7.12
CA SER A 7 16.62 3.81 -6.82
C SER A 7 16.29 3.85 -5.32
N SER A 8 17.31 3.78 -4.46
CA SER A 8 17.11 3.89 -3.01
C SER A 8 16.60 5.26 -2.61
N GLY A 9 17.18 6.31 -3.18
CA GLY A 9 16.75 7.68 -2.92
C GLY A 9 15.33 7.91 -3.38
N ASP A 10 14.97 7.39 -4.55
CA ASP A 10 13.61 7.49 -5.08
C ASP A 10 12.60 6.78 -4.19
N LYS A 11 12.94 5.60 -3.67
CA LYS A 11 12.07 4.88 -2.75
C LYS A 11 11.84 5.64 -1.45
N ASP A 12 12.91 6.21 -0.90
CA ASP A 12 12.81 7.00 0.33
C ASP A 12 11.94 8.22 0.11
N GLU A 13 12.08 8.86 -1.04
CA GLU A 13 11.28 10.03 -1.37
C GLU A 13 9.81 9.68 -1.50
N LEU A 14 9.49 8.56 -2.16
CA LEU A 14 8.11 8.08 -2.27
C LEU A 14 7.52 7.81 -0.89
N LEU A 15 8.27 7.13 -0.02
CA LEU A 15 7.80 6.83 1.34
C LEU A 15 7.54 8.10 2.13
N GLN A 16 8.40 9.10 1.98
CA GLN A 16 8.22 10.38 2.66
C GLN A 16 6.95 11.09 2.21
N LYS A 17 6.57 10.90 0.95
CA LYS A 17 5.34 11.47 0.39
C LYS A 17 4.11 10.59 0.64
N GLY A 18 4.29 9.48 1.34
CA GLY A 18 3.19 8.58 1.66
C GLY A 18 2.75 7.71 0.49
N ILE A 19 3.67 7.34 -0.38
CA ILE A 19 3.40 6.51 -1.56
C ILE A 19 4.11 5.17 -1.44
N LYS A 20 3.37 4.09 -1.62
CA LYS A 20 3.90 2.72 -1.57
C LYS A 20 3.34 1.94 -2.76
N LEU A 21 4.17 1.09 -3.36
CA LEU A 21 3.75 0.23 -4.46
C LEU A 21 3.74 -1.22 -4.01
N PHE A 22 2.69 -1.94 -4.40
CA PHE A 22 2.62 -3.38 -4.22
C PHE A 22 2.48 -4.04 -5.58
N MET A 23 3.43 -4.89 -5.92
CA MET A 23 3.42 -5.63 -7.18
C MET A 23 3.72 -7.09 -6.91
N GLY A 24 2.89 -7.98 -7.42
CA GLY A 24 3.11 -9.40 -7.33
C GLY A 24 2.00 -10.14 -6.62
N ASP A 25 2.30 -11.36 -6.20
CA ASP A 25 1.33 -12.25 -5.57
C ASP A 25 1.04 -11.82 -4.12
N VAL A 26 -0.21 -12.03 -3.71
CA VAL A 26 -0.67 -11.72 -2.35
C VAL A 26 -0.40 -12.90 -1.44
N ASP A 27 0.44 -12.69 -0.43
CA ASP A 27 0.63 -13.64 0.67
C ASP A 27 1.01 -12.87 1.93
N ALA A 28 1.13 -13.57 3.06
CA ALA A 28 1.42 -12.92 4.33
C ALA A 28 2.76 -12.18 4.28
N GLU A 29 3.77 -12.80 3.67
CA GLU A 29 5.10 -12.22 3.59
C GLU A 29 5.13 -10.97 2.74
N SER A 30 4.44 -10.99 1.60
CA SER A 30 4.44 -9.83 0.68
C SER A 30 3.63 -8.66 1.21
N LEU A 31 2.58 -8.93 2.00
CA LEU A 31 1.72 -7.87 2.53
C LEU A 31 2.19 -7.32 3.87
N GLU A 32 3.01 -8.03 4.61
CA GLU A 32 3.48 -7.57 5.91
C GLU A 32 4.12 -6.17 5.84
N PRO A 33 5.03 -5.89 4.88
CA PRO A 33 5.59 -4.54 4.78
C PRO A 33 4.54 -3.46 4.50
N ILE A 34 3.49 -3.79 3.76
CA ILE A 34 2.43 -2.83 3.46
C ILE A 34 1.62 -2.54 4.73
N ILE A 35 1.28 -3.58 5.47
CA ILE A 35 0.54 -3.46 6.72
C ILE A 35 1.34 -2.63 7.73
N GLU A 36 2.64 -2.94 7.87
CA GLU A 36 3.51 -2.20 8.76
C GLU A 36 3.61 -0.73 8.38
N TRP A 37 3.68 -0.46 7.09
CA TRP A 37 3.74 0.91 6.59
C TRP A 37 2.51 1.72 7.00
N ILE A 38 1.31 1.13 6.85
CA ILE A 38 0.06 1.82 7.22
C ILE A 38 0.01 2.02 8.73
N LEU A 39 0.35 1.00 9.50
CA LEU A 39 0.34 1.09 10.96
C LEU A 39 1.34 2.14 11.45
N ALA A 40 2.55 2.13 10.90
CA ALA A 40 3.57 3.09 11.28
C ALA A 40 3.14 4.52 10.96
N ALA A 41 2.54 4.73 9.79
CA ALA A 41 2.05 6.04 9.41
C ALA A 41 0.97 6.54 10.37
N ASN A 42 0.08 5.63 10.82
CA ASN A 42 -0.98 6.01 11.76
C ASN A 42 -0.43 6.32 13.14
N LEU A 43 0.62 5.61 13.57
CA LEU A 43 1.25 5.87 14.88
C LEU A 43 1.97 7.21 14.91
N SER A 44 2.57 7.61 13.80
CA SER A 44 3.33 8.85 13.70
C SER A 44 2.60 9.90 12.88
N TRP A 45 1.28 9.82 12.82
CA TRP A 45 0.46 10.71 12.00
C TRP A 45 0.73 12.18 12.33
N LYS A 46 0.97 12.94 11.29
CA LYS A 46 1.17 14.39 11.38
C LYS A 46 0.08 15.07 10.55
N LYS A 47 -0.35 16.24 10.99
CA LYS A 47 -1.38 16.99 10.28
C LYS A 47 -0.99 17.30 8.83
N SER A 48 0.30 17.32 8.54
CA SER A 48 0.79 17.56 7.17
C SER A 48 0.54 16.39 6.24
N GLN A 49 0.33 15.19 6.78
CA GLN A 49 0.10 13.99 5.97
C GLN A 49 -1.39 13.79 5.78
N LYS A 50 -1.88 14.18 4.62
CA LYS A 50 -3.32 14.19 4.31
C LYS A 50 -3.85 12.88 3.81
N GLU A 51 -3.02 12.07 3.15
CA GLU A 51 -3.43 10.76 2.65
C GLU A 51 -2.21 9.89 2.37
N LEU A 52 -2.46 8.57 2.32
CA LEU A 52 -1.49 7.59 1.85
C LEU A 52 -1.94 7.13 0.48
N THR A 53 -0.99 6.79 -0.38
CA THR A 53 -1.29 6.28 -1.70
C THR A 53 -0.68 4.90 -1.87
N LEU A 54 -1.51 3.92 -2.21
CA LEU A 54 -1.09 2.55 -2.43
C LEU A 54 -1.35 2.17 -3.89
N GLY A 55 -0.28 1.94 -4.64
CA GLY A 55 -0.37 1.45 -6.00
C GLY A 55 -0.43 -0.07 -5.97
N ILE A 56 -1.32 -0.67 -6.75
CA ILE A 56 -1.56 -2.12 -6.74
C ILE A 56 -1.49 -2.69 -8.15
N CYS A 57 -0.64 -3.70 -8.31
CA CYS A 57 -0.58 -4.51 -9.52
C CYS A 57 -0.43 -5.96 -9.06
N SER A 58 -1.51 -6.75 -9.11
CA SER A 58 -1.49 -8.09 -8.54
C SER A 58 -2.52 -9.01 -9.18
N PRO A 59 -2.15 -10.27 -9.44
CA PRO A 59 -3.12 -11.30 -9.88
C PRO A 59 -3.94 -11.85 -8.72
N GLY A 60 -3.59 -11.51 -7.47
CA GLY A 60 -4.25 -12.04 -6.28
C GLY A 60 -3.38 -13.02 -5.51
N GLY A 61 -4.01 -13.84 -4.68
CA GLY A 61 -3.32 -14.85 -3.88
C GLY A 61 -4.09 -15.22 -2.63
N ASP A 62 -3.43 -15.20 -1.47
CA ASP A 62 -4.00 -15.64 -0.20
C ASP A 62 -5.05 -14.67 0.32
N LEU A 63 -6.28 -15.15 0.45
CA LEU A 63 -7.40 -14.34 0.93
C LEU A 63 -7.23 -13.89 2.38
N ASN A 64 -6.67 -14.74 3.23
CA ASN A 64 -6.49 -14.37 4.64
C ASN A 64 -5.53 -13.19 4.79
N ALA A 65 -4.44 -13.21 4.04
CA ALA A 65 -3.49 -12.10 4.04
C ALA A 65 -4.15 -10.83 3.48
N CYS A 66 -4.94 -10.99 2.43
CA CYS A 66 -5.67 -9.89 1.82
C CYS A 66 -6.62 -9.23 2.82
N PHE A 67 -7.40 -10.02 3.53
CA PHE A 67 -8.34 -9.49 4.52
C PHE A 67 -7.62 -8.80 5.68
N ALA A 68 -6.45 -9.30 6.09
CA ALA A 68 -5.66 -8.63 7.11
C ALA A 68 -5.28 -7.21 6.67
N LEU A 69 -4.84 -7.06 5.44
CA LEU A 69 -4.52 -5.74 4.90
C LEU A 69 -5.76 -4.86 4.82
N ILE A 70 -6.88 -5.42 4.34
CA ILE A 70 -8.13 -4.66 4.22
C ILE A 70 -8.58 -4.14 5.58
N ASP A 71 -8.49 -4.97 6.61
CA ASP A 71 -8.85 -4.56 7.97
C ASP A 71 -8.00 -3.37 8.42
N VAL A 72 -6.70 -3.41 8.14
CA VAL A 72 -5.79 -2.33 8.49
C VAL A 72 -6.12 -1.07 7.69
N MET A 73 -6.43 -1.22 6.40
CA MET A 73 -6.82 -0.09 5.57
C MET A 73 -8.09 0.58 6.09
N GLN A 74 -9.09 -0.22 6.45
CA GLN A 74 -10.36 0.32 6.95
C GLN A 74 -10.22 0.94 8.32
N GLY A 75 -9.28 0.47 9.13
CA GLY A 75 -9.00 1.04 10.44
C GLY A 75 -8.09 2.25 10.42
N SER A 76 -7.52 2.60 9.28
CA SER A 76 -6.59 3.72 9.18
C SER A 76 -7.30 5.05 9.42
N LYS A 77 -6.69 5.91 10.23
CA LYS A 77 -7.17 7.28 10.44
C LYS A 77 -6.76 8.18 9.29
N ILE A 78 -5.75 7.76 8.53
CA ILE A 78 -5.29 8.51 7.37
C ILE A 78 -5.99 7.92 6.15
N PRO A 79 -6.66 8.72 5.31
CA PRO A 79 -7.28 8.20 4.09
C PRO A 79 -6.27 7.51 3.20
N ILE A 80 -6.67 6.40 2.59
CA ILE A 80 -5.80 5.63 1.72
C ILE A 80 -6.34 5.65 0.29
N ARG A 81 -5.59 6.28 -0.61
CA ARG A 81 -5.91 6.29 -2.02
C ARG A 81 -5.30 5.08 -2.67
N THR A 82 -6.09 4.35 -3.46
CA THR A 82 -5.57 3.20 -4.21
C THR A 82 -5.49 3.53 -5.68
N ILE A 83 -4.41 3.08 -6.31
CA ILE A 83 -4.20 3.23 -7.75
C ILE A 83 -3.95 1.86 -8.34
N GLY A 84 -4.80 1.44 -9.27
CA GLY A 84 -4.62 0.16 -9.97
C GLY A 84 -3.73 0.34 -11.17
N MET A 85 -2.75 -0.55 -11.32
CA MET A 85 -1.80 -0.50 -12.42
C MET A 85 -1.62 -1.87 -13.03
N GLY A 86 -1.73 -1.95 -14.36
CA GLY A 86 -1.53 -3.22 -15.03
C GLY A 86 -2.62 -4.23 -14.69
N MET A 87 -2.29 -5.23 -13.88
CA MET A 87 -3.23 -6.27 -13.50
C MET A 87 -3.81 -6.05 -12.11
N ILE A 88 -5.14 -6.12 -12.01
CA ILE A 88 -5.84 -6.06 -10.73
C ILE A 88 -6.90 -7.17 -10.75
N ALA A 89 -6.59 -8.31 -10.15
CA ALA A 89 -7.47 -9.48 -10.21
C ALA A 89 -7.60 -10.15 -8.85
N SER A 90 -8.74 -10.80 -8.61
CA SER A 90 -9.00 -11.58 -7.39
C SER A 90 -8.75 -10.73 -6.13
N CYS A 91 -7.88 -11.16 -5.23
CA CYS A 91 -7.54 -10.42 -4.01
C CYS A 91 -7.00 -9.03 -4.32
N GLY A 92 -6.29 -8.87 -5.44
CA GLY A 92 -5.79 -7.56 -5.86
C GLY A 92 -6.93 -6.57 -6.09
N LEU A 93 -8.04 -7.05 -6.67
CA LEU A 93 -9.21 -6.22 -6.87
C LEU A 93 -9.84 -5.83 -5.54
N LEU A 94 -9.94 -6.78 -4.59
CA LEU A 94 -10.48 -6.48 -3.26
C LEU A 94 -9.66 -5.41 -2.55
N MET A 95 -8.34 -5.50 -2.65
CA MET A 95 -7.44 -4.49 -2.07
C MET A 95 -7.68 -3.13 -2.72
N PHE A 96 -7.81 -3.12 -4.04
CA PHE A 96 -8.01 -1.88 -4.79
C PHE A 96 -9.31 -1.17 -4.39
N ILE A 97 -10.42 -1.92 -4.31
CA ILE A 97 -11.72 -1.33 -3.97
C ILE A 97 -11.86 -1.00 -2.47
N SER A 98 -10.90 -1.44 -1.65
CA SER A 98 -10.92 -1.17 -0.21
C SER A 98 -10.28 0.17 0.15
N GLY A 99 -9.82 0.93 -0.83
CA GLY A 99 -9.33 2.28 -0.59
C GLY A 99 -10.42 3.17 -0.03
N THR A 100 -10.01 4.27 0.57
CA THR A 100 -10.95 5.22 1.16
C THR A 100 -11.89 5.76 0.09
N LYS A 101 -13.18 5.74 0.40
CA LYS A 101 -14.21 6.14 -0.54
C LYS A 101 -14.00 7.59 -0.98
N GLY A 102 -14.04 7.81 -2.28
CA GLY A 102 -13.82 9.12 -2.86
C GLY A 102 -12.35 9.45 -3.10
N LYS A 103 -11.48 8.52 -2.85
CA LYS A 103 -10.03 8.64 -3.10
C LYS A 103 -9.63 7.63 -4.16
#